data_e0f1b8437a48fdb6d7e31cf77351518d
#
_entry.id   e0f1b8437a48fdb6d7e31cf77351518d
#
_cell.length_a   1.000
_cell.length_b   1.000
_cell.length_c   1.000
_cell.angle_alpha   90.00
_cell.angle_beta   90.00
_cell.angle_gamma   90.00
#
_symmetry.space_group_name_H-M   'P 1'
#
loop_
_entity.id
_entity.type
_entity.pdbx_description
1 polymer ?
#
loop_
_entity_poly.entity_id
_entity_poly.type
_entity_poly.pdbx_seq_one_letter_code
_entity_poly.pdbx_strand_id
1 'polypeptide(L)'
;MKKLLFLCSIILISAGFASAEVNWLTDFDAAKAKAKSDHKLVLLDFTGSDWCGYCKRMQAEIFSKPQFQDYAAKNLVLVELDFPRAKPQSDAVKKQNMKLASEYEIEGFPTLIVLDPEGKRVANFFGYIEGGPDTIIAALEKLRKS
;
A
#
# COMPACT_ATOMS: atom_id res chain seq x y z
N MET A 1 39.90 5.80 54.18
CA MET A 1 39.93 5.55 52.71
C MET A 1 38.58 5.00 52.27
N LYS A 2 37.69 5.87 51.74
CA LYS A 2 36.36 5.50 51.31
C LYS A 2 36.43 5.18 49.81
N LYS A 3 36.24 3.90 49.43
CA LYS A 3 36.13 3.50 48.03
C LYS A 3 34.73 3.79 47.52
N LEU A 4 34.63 4.77 46.62
CA LEU A 4 33.39 5.13 45.95
C LEU A 4 33.21 4.18 44.77
N LEU A 5 32.27 3.25 44.90
CA LEU A 5 31.83 2.35 43.79
C LEU A 5 30.86 3.11 42.90
N PHE A 6 31.32 3.52 41.71
CA PHE A 6 30.43 4.01 40.64
C PHE A 6 29.70 2.82 40.00
N LEU A 7 28.43 2.66 40.33
CA LEU A 7 27.55 1.79 39.58
C LEU A 7 27.15 2.49 38.25
N CYS A 8 27.77 2.04 37.16
CA CYS A 8 27.39 2.44 35.83
C CYS A 8 26.10 1.68 35.43
N SER A 9 24.92 2.28 35.62
CA SER A 9 23.66 1.73 35.13
C SER A 9 23.60 1.89 33.60
N ILE A 10 23.82 0.81 32.87
CA ILE A 10 23.62 0.73 31.43
C ILE A 10 22.10 0.66 31.19
N ILE A 11 21.50 1.78 30.80
CA ILE A 11 20.13 1.84 30.34
C ILE A 11 20.12 1.29 28.91
N LEU A 12 19.68 0.04 28.73
CA LEU A 12 19.35 -0.51 27.42
C LEU A 12 18.07 0.19 26.92
N ILE A 13 18.24 1.19 26.05
CA ILE A 13 17.14 1.75 25.29
C ILE A 13 16.81 0.74 24.19
N SER A 14 15.81 -0.11 24.42
CA SER A 14 15.21 -0.91 23.36
C SER A 14 14.46 0.03 22.41
N ALA A 15 15.08 0.39 21.30
CA ALA A 15 14.40 1.07 20.19
C ALA A 15 13.36 0.09 19.62
N GLY A 16 12.12 0.21 20.09
CA GLY A 16 10.99 -0.45 19.48
C GLY A 16 10.83 0.07 18.05
N PHE A 17 11.05 -0.78 17.06
CA PHE A 17 10.68 -0.48 15.67
C PHE A 17 9.16 -0.42 15.62
N ALA A 18 8.59 0.78 15.77
CA ALA A 18 7.21 1.02 15.40
C ALA A 18 7.14 0.88 13.88
N SER A 19 6.53 -0.21 13.40
CA SER A 19 6.14 -0.33 11.99
C SER A 19 5.24 0.85 11.65
N ALA A 20 5.63 1.68 10.71
CA ALA A 20 4.80 2.79 10.28
C ALA A 20 3.58 2.21 9.56
N GLU A 21 2.41 2.33 10.18
CA GLU A 21 1.15 1.93 9.54
C GLU A 21 0.96 2.75 8.26
N VAL A 22 0.87 2.08 7.12
CA VAL A 22 0.70 2.75 5.83
C VAL A 22 -0.73 3.22 5.67
N ASN A 23 -0.89 4.45 5.20
CA ASN A 23 -2.19 5.05 4.95
C ASN A 23 -2.64 4.77 3.51
N TRP A 24 -3.77 4.10 3.36
CA TRP A 24 -4.47 3.93 2.09
C TRP A 24 -5.37 5.13 1.84
N LEU A 25 -5.11 5.85 0.76
CA LEU A 25 -5.94 6.97 0.32
C LEU A 25 -7.14 6.45 -0.47
N THR A 26 -8.21 7.22 -0.47
CA THR A 26 -9.42 6.96 -1.28
C THR A 26 -9.65 8.03 -2.36
N ASP A 27 -8.90 9.12 -2.31
CA ASP A 27 -8.92 10.21 -3.27
C ASP A 27 -7.76 10.04 -4.27
N PHE A 28 -8.10 9.74 -5.51
CA PHE A 28 -7.12 9.49 -6.57
C PHE A 28 -6.32 10.71 -6.98
N ASP A 29 -6.97 11.88 -7.03
CA ASP A 29 -6.28 13.11 -7.44
C ASP A 29 -5.30 13.58 -6.37
N ALA A 30 -5.69 13.49 -5.10
CA ALA A 30 -4.81 13.73 -3.96
C ALA A 30 -3.62 12.77 -3.96
N ALA A 31 -3.85 11.49 -4.26
CA ALA A 31 -2.80 10.48 -4.34
C ALA A 31 -1.79 10.77 -5.46
N LYS A 32 -2.26 11.15 -6.65
CA LYS A 32 -1.37 11.55 -7.76
C LYS A 32 -0.52 12.77 -7.41
N ALA A 33 -1.14 13.79 -6.83
CA ALA A 33 -0.43 14.99 -6.40
C ALA A 33 0.67 14.65 -5.38
N LYS A 34 0.34 13.78 -4.40
CA LYS A 34 1.30 13.30 -3.41
C LYS A 34 2.43 12.49 -4.03
N ALA A 35 2.12 11.58 -4.94
CA ALA A 35 3.12 10.74 -5.61
C ALA A 35 4.11 11.58 -6.42
N LYS A 36 3.61 12.59 -7.14
CA LYS A 36 4.44 13.52 -7.89
C LYS A 36 5.38 14.33 -6.98
N SER A 37 4.85 14.86 -5.88
CA SER A 37 5.65 15.62 -4.89
C SER A 37 6.72 14.76 -4.22
N ASP A 38 6.38 13.51 -3.87
CA ASP A 38 7.25 12.61 -3.12
C ASP A 38 8.15 11.75 -4.03
N HIS A 39 8.00 11.84 -5.35
CA HIS A 39 8.67 10.99 -6.35
C HIS A 39 8.47 9.49 -6.10
N LYS A 40 7.22 9.09 -5.77
CA LYS A 40 6.85 7.71 -5.45
C LYS A 40 5.96 7.10 -6.52
N LEU A 41 6.00 5.77 -6.64
CA LEU A 41 4.99 5.05 -7.42
C LEU A 41 3.62 5.13 -6.73
N VAL A 42 2.55 5.10 -7.52
CA VAL A 42 1.19 4.90 -7.01
C VAL A 42 0.79 3.44 -7.19
N LEU A 43 0.29 2.81 -6.14
CA LEU A 43 -0.33 1.50 -6.21
C LEU A 43 -1.84 1.66 -6.02
N LEU A 44 -2.61 1.41 -7.08
CA LEU A 44 -4.07 1.37 -7.04
C LEU A 44 -4.52 -0.06 -6.77
N ASP A 45 -5.29 -0.29 -5.70
CA ASP A 45 -5.92 -1.57 -5.40
C ASP A 45 -7.41 -1.50 -5.70
N PHE A 46 -7.82 -2.11 -6.83
CA PHE A 46 -9.22 -2.32 -7.16
C PHE A 46 -9.71 -3.56 -6.42
N THR A 47 -10.58 -3.38 -5.45
CA THR A 47 -10.94 -4.40 -4.47
C THR A 47 -12.43 -4.47 -4.17
N GLY A 48 -12.88 -5.60 -3.68
CA GLY A 48 -14.21 -5.81 -3.09
C GLY A 48 -14.07 -6.19 -1.62
N SER A 49 -13.79 -5.23 -0.76
CA SER A 49 -13.29 -5.44 0.60
C SER A 49 -14.20 -6.28 1.49
N ASP A 50 -15.51 -6.26 1.29
CA ASP A 50 -16.48 -6.97 2.12
C ASP A 50 -16.98 -8.29 1.53
N TRP A 51 -16.74 -8.57 0.25
CA TRP A 51 -17.26 -9.79 -0.42
C TRP A 51 -16.22 -10.60 -1.20
N CYS A 52 -15.10 -10.00 -1.66
CA CYS A 52 -14.12 -10.67 -2.51
C CYS A 52 -13.11 -11.48 -1.66
N GLY A 53 -13.18 -12.80 -1.73
CA GLY A 53 -12.30 -13.69 -0.95
C GLY A 53 -10.81 -13.51 -1.23
N TYR A 54 -10.42 -13.40 -2.52
CA TYR A 54 -9.02 -13.16 -2.89
C TYR A 54 -8.51 -11.77 -2.50
N CYS A 55 -9.40 -10.75 -2.49
CA CYS A 55 -9.05 -9.42 -2.00
C CYS A 55 -8.74 -9.45 -0.51
N LYS A 56 -9.59 -10.12 0.29
CA LYS A 56 -9.36 -10.31 1.73
C LYS A 56 -8.07 -11.07 1.99
N ARG A 57 -7.79 -12.08 1.18
CA ARG A 57 -6.56 -12.86 1.26
C ARG A 57 -5.33 -12.01 0.94
N MET A 58 -5.39 -11.17 -0.10
CA MET A 58 -4.32 -10.24 -0.46
C MET A 58 -4.05 -9.24 0.67
N GLN A 59 -5.11 -8.70 1.28
CA GLN A 59 -5.00 -7.83 2.44
C GLN A 59 -4.30 -8.53 3.62
N ALA A 60 -4.71 -9.75 3.94
CA ALA A 60 -4.18 -10.49 5.10
C ALA A 60 -2.76 -11.03 4.88
N GLU A 61 -2.44 -11.49 3.69
CA GLU A 61 -1.19 -12.21 3.41
C GLU A 61 -0.10 -11.34 2.78
N ILE A 62 -0.46 -10.16 2.24
CA ILE A 62 0.48 -9.24 1.59
C ILE A 62 0.46 -7.86 2.25
N PHE A 63 -0.65 -7.13 2.13
CA PHE A 63 -0.67 -5.70 2.48
C PHE A 63 -0.54 -5.42 3.97
N SER A 64 -1.03 -6.32 4.84
CA SER A 64 -0.87 -6.19 6.30
C SER A 64 0.47 -6.69 6.82
N LYS A 65 1.32 -7.28 5.97
CA LYS A 65 2.62 -7.79 6.42
C LYS A 65 3.62 -6.65 6.65
N PRO A 66 4.42 -6.71 7.72
CA PRO A 66 5.42 -5.69 8.03
C PRO A 66 6.35 -5.39 6.85
N GLN A 67 6.78 -6.41 6.11
CA GLN A 67 7.66 -6.26 4.95
C GLN A 67 7.04 -5.34 3.89
N PHE A 68 5.75 -5.55 3.55
CA PHE A 68 5.06 -4.70 2.59
C PHE A 68 4.84 -3.30 3.14
N GLN A 69 4.44 -3.18 4.40
CA GLN A 69 4.17 -1.90 5.05
C GLN A 69 5.43 -1.02 5.11
N ASP A 70 6.56 -1.59 5.52
CA ASP A 70 7.84 -0.87 5.57
C ASP A 70 8.31 -0.43 4.17
N TYR A 71 8.12 -1.26 3.16
CA TYR A 71 8.42 -0.93 1.78
C TYR A 71 7.50 0.18 1.24
N ALA A 72 6.20 0.03 1.45
CA ALA A 72 5.19 0.96 0.97
C ALA A 72 5.34 2.35 1.60
N ALA A 73 5.59 2.44 2.89
CA ALA A 73 5.80 3.71 3.59
C ALA A 73 6.92 4.55 2.95
N LYS A 74 7.96 3.90 2.43
CA LYS A 74 9.12 4.56 1.83
C LYS A 74 8.92 4.86 0.35
N ASN A 75 8.24 4.00 -0.41
CA ASN A 75 8.33 3.95 -1.87
C ASN A 75 6.99 4.12 -2.60
N LEU A 76 5.86 4.01 -1.91
CA LEU A 76 4.55 3.99 -2.54
C LEU A 76 3.61 5.07 -1.97
N VAL A 77 2.69 5.51 -2.80
CA VAL A 77 1.41 6.08 -2.41
C VAL A 77 0.35 5.04 -2.70
N LEU A 78 -0.39 4.63 -1.68
CA LEU A 78 -1.39 3.57 -1.77
C LEU A 78 -2.78 4.16 -1.94
N VAL A 79 -3.57 3.61 -2.87
CA VAL A 79 -4.96 4.02 -3.13
C VAL A 79 -5.86 2.80 -3.12
N GLU A 80 -6.85 2.79 -2.21
CA GLU A 80 -7.90 1.79 -2.19
C GLU A 80 -9.08 2.26 -3.02
N LEU A 81 -9.39 1.53 -4.07
CA LEU A 81 -10.56 1.71 -4.93
C LEU A 81 -11.55 0.58 -4.65
N ASP A 82 -12.30 0.72 -3.56
CA ASP A 82 -13.22 -0.31 -3.07
C ASP A 82 -14.56 -0.29 -3.80
N PHE A 83 -15.10 -1.48 -4.04
CA PHE A 83 -16.42 -1.74 -4.62
C PHE A 83 -17.25 -2.58 -3.64
N PRO A 84 -17.65 -2.01 -2.51
CA PRO A 84 -18.34 -2.75 -1.46
C PRO A 84 -19.77 -3.10 -1.86
N ARG A 85 -20.33 -4.19 -1.28
CA ARG A 85 -21.74 -4.57 -1.42
C ARG A 85 -22.57 -4.20 -0.21
N ALA A 86 -22.01 -4.31 0.98
CA ALA A 86 -22.70 -4.07 2.25
C ALA A 86 -22.25 -2.80 2.98
N LYS A 87 -21.02 -2.34 2.77
CA LYS A 87 -20.52 -1.12 3.39
C LYS A 87 -21.04 0.13 2.69
N PRO A 88 -21.43 1.18 3.42
CA PRO A 88 -21.78 2.45 2.83
C PRO A 88 -20.55 3.12 2.19
N GLN A 89 -20.77 3.81 1.09
CA GLN A 89 -19.75 4.57 0.38
C GLN A 89 -20.37 5.86 -0.15
N SER A 90 -19.65 6.98 -0.12
CA SER A 90 -20.16 8.24 -0.65
C SER A 90 -20.31 8.16 -2.19
N ASP A 91 -21.29 8.90 -2.73
CA ASP A 91 -21.52 8.95 -4.17
C ASP A 91 -20.30 9.46 -4.94
N ALA A 92 -19.55 10.40 -4.37
CA ALA A 92 -18.34 10.94 -4.96
C ALA A 92 -17.27 9.86 -5.15
N VAL A 93 -16.98 9.07 -4.10
CA VAL A 93 -16.01 7.97 -4.15
C VAL A 93 -16.49 6.87 -5.09
N LYS A 94 -17.77 6.50 -5.03
CA LYS A 94 -18.36 5.50 -5.94
C LYS A 94 -18.22 5.92 -7.40
N LYS A 95 -18.53 7.16 -7.73
CA LYS A 95 -18.41 7.72 -9.08
C LYS A 95 -16.96 7.73 -9.57
N GLN A 96 -16.02 8.16 -8.70
CA GLN A 96 -14.59 8.11 -8.98
C GLN A 96 -14.13 6.69 -9.29
N ASN A 97 -14.45 5.72 -8.41
CA ASN A 97 -14.00 4.35 -8.54
C ASN A 97 -14.56 3.69 -9.82
N MET A 98 -15.83 3.93 -10.14
CA MET A 98 -16.44 3.44 -11.39
C MET A 98 -15.77 4.04 -12.64
N LYS A 99 -15.46 5.33 -12.62
CA LYS A 99 -14.74 6.00 -13.71
C LYS A 99 -13.36 5.37 -13.92
N LEU A 100 -12.60 5.20 -12.83
CA LEU A 100 -11.25 4.62 -12.88
C LEU A 100 -11.28 3.14 -13.29
N ALA A 101 -12.26 2.36 -12.83
CA ALA A 101 -12.42 0.98 -13.28
C ALA A 101 -12.66 0.88 -14.79
N SER A 102 -13.45 1.79 -15.36
CA SER A 102 -13.64 1.89 -16.81
C SER A 102 -12.37 2.34 -17.54
N GLU A 103 -11.66 3.35 -17.02
CA GLU A 103 -10.45 3.91 -17.61
C GLU A 103 -9.29 2.89 -17.65
N TYR A 104 -9.15 2.11 -16.59
CA TYR A 104 -8.11 1.08 -16.47
C TYR A 104 -8.58 -0.30 -16.95
N GLU A 105 -9.80 -0.41 -17.50
CA GLU A 105 -10.37 -1.65 -18.07
C GLU A 105 -10.36 -2.81 -17.05
N ILE A 106 -10.87 -2.52 -15.84
CA ILE A 106 -10.89 -3.50 -14.74
C ILE A 106 -12.01 -4.53 -14.97
N GLU A 107 -11.63 -5.78 -15.21
CA GLU A 107 -12.56 -6.89 -15.48
C GLU A 107 -12.83 -7.77 -14.24
N GLY A 108 -12.03 -7.64 -13.18
CA GLY A 108 -12.19 -8.46 -11.97
C GLY A 108 -11.36 -7.96 -10.78
N PHE A 109 -11.56 -8.61 -9.65
CA PHE A 109 -10.92 -8.26 -8.37
C PHE A 109 -10.19 -9.46 -7.75
N PRO A 110 -9.07 -9.21 -7.07
CA PRO A 110 -8.34 -7.96 -7.01
C PRO A 110 -7.62 -7.65 -8.32
N THR A 111 -7.44 -6.37 -8.64
CA THR A 111 -6.55 -5.92 -9.71
C THR A 111 -5.71 -4.76 -9.18
N LEU A 112 -4.39 -4.85 -9.36
CA LEU A 112 -3.48 -3.77 -9.00
C LEU A 112 -2.99 -3.05 -10.25
N ILE A 113 -3.05 -1.72 -10.23
CA ILE A 113 -2.45 -0.86 -11.26
C ILE A 113 -1.31 -0.08 -10.61
N VAL A 114 -0.17 -0.02 -11.26
CA VAL A 114 0.98 0.78 -10.82
C VAL A 114 1.16 1.96 -11.75
N LEU A 115 1.24 3.15 -11.16
CA LEU A 115 1.56 4.37 -11.89
C LEU A 115 2.92 4.90 -11.47
N ASP A 116 3.62 5.53 -12.41
CA ASP A 116 4.80 6.33 -12.10
C ASP A 116 4.43 7.65 -11.37
N PRO A 117 5.39 8.44 -10.88
CA PRO A 117 5.11 9.72 -10.22
C PRO A 117 4.36 10.74 -11.10
N GLU A 118 4.43 10.62 -12.41
CA GLU A 118 3.73 11.45 -13.38
C GLU A 118 2.30 10.98 -13.66
N GLY A 119 1.90 9.83 -13.10
CA GLY A 119 0.56 9.25 -13.22
C GLY A 119 0.36 8.36 -14.44
N LYS A 120 1.44 7.97 -15.14
CA LYS A 120 1.39 7.02 -16.25
C LYS A 120 1.38 5.58 -15.74
N ARG A 121 0.51 4.74 -16.29
CA ARG A 121 0.50 3.30 -15.97
C ARG A 121 1.79 2.62 -16.45
N VAL A 122 2.49 1.97 -15.52
CA VAL A 122 3.74 1.25 -15.76
C VAL A 122 3.63 -0.26 -15.56
N ALA A 123 2.63 -0.72 -14.80
CA ALA A 123 2.34 -2.15 -14.65
C ALA A 123 0.90 -2.39 -14.19
N ASN A 124 0.48 -3.66 -14.32
CA ASN A 124 -0.77 -4.20 -13.79
C ASN A 124 -0.57 -5.65 -13.34
N PHE A 125 -1.28 -6.03 -12.26
CA PHE A 125 -1.31 -7.38 -11.72
C PHE A 125 -2.77 -7.78 -11.56
N PHE A 126 -3.14 -8.92 -12.16
CA PHE A 126 -4.50 -9.44 -12.12
C PHE A 126 -4.61 -10.60 -11.14
N GLY A 127 -5.62 -10.58 -10.30
CA GLY A 127 -5.87 -11.62 -9.33
C GLY A 127 -4.92 -11.60 -8.12
N TYR A 128 -4.98 -12.66 -7.34
CA TYR A 128 -4.14 -12.84 -6.16
C TYR A 128 -2.68 -13.09 -6.55
N ILE A 129 -1.74 -12.45 -5.86
CA ILE A 129 -0.31 -12.59 -6.12
C ILE A 129 0.25 -13.70 -5.22
N GLU A 130 0.69 -14.79 -5.84
CA GLU A 130 1.36 -15.88 -5.13
C GLU A 130 2.76 -15.49 -4.66
N GLY A 131 3.23 -16.11 -3.56
CA GLY A 131 4.59 -15.91 -3.03
C GLY A 131 4.72 -14.78 -2.00
N GLY A 132 3.60 -14.17 -1.60
CA GLY A 132 3.57 -13.22 -0.50
C GLY A 132 4.18 -11.84 -0.82
N PRO A 133 4.50 -11.04 0.22
CA PRO A 133 4.92 -9.65 0.05
C PRO A 133 6.22 -9.49 -0.74
N ASP A 134 7.16 -10.43 -0.64
CA ASP A 134 8.45 -10.32 -1.31
C ASP A 134 8.32 -10.35 -2.84
N THR A 135 7.33 -11.10 -3.35
CA THR A 135 7.07 -11.18 -4.81
C THR A 135 6.64 -9.83 -5.38
N ILE A 136 5.67 -9.17 -4.76
CA ILE A 136 5.21 -7.87 -5.24
C ILE A 136 6.27 -6.78 -5.00
N ILE A 137 6.97 -6.81 -3.87
CA ILE A 137 8.05 -5.87 -3.58
C ILE A 137 9.14 -5.95 -4.64
N ALA A 138 9.57 -7.15 -5.03
CA ALA A 138 10.58 -7.33 -6.07
C ALA A 138 10.14 -6.78 -7.43
N ALA A 139 8.85 -6.96 -7.78
CA ALA A 139 8.29 -6.42 -9.01
C ALA A 139 8.24 -4.88 -8.99
N LEU A 140 7.77 -4.29 -7.87
CA LEU A 140 7.71 -2.83 -7.69
C LEU A 140 9.10 -2.19 -7.68
N GLU A 141 10.11 -2.85 -7.09
CA GLU A 141 11.49 -2.37 -7.13
C GLU A 141 12.08 -2.30 -8.54
N LYS A 142 11.74 -3.23 -9.42
CA LYS A 142 12.15 -3.16 -10.82
C LYS A 142 11.54 -1.94 -11.52
N LEU A 143 10.25 -1.67 -11.27
CA LEU A 143 9.57 -0.51 -11.86
C LEU A 143 10.11 0.82 -11.34
N ARG A 144 10.50 0.87 -10.06
CA ARG A 144 11.06 2.09 -9.45
C ARG A 144 12.44 2.45 -9.99
N LYS A 145 13.19 1.46 -10.49
CA LYS A 145 14.56 1.63 -11.02
C LYS A 145 14.61 1.81 -12.54
N SER A 146 13.50 1.62 -13.24
CA SER A 146 13.41 1.80 -14.69
C SER A 146 13.07 3.23 -15.05
#